data_d7845c8c1fe473be30edd23d836ec903
#
_entry.id   d7845c8c1fe473be30edd23d836ec903
#
_cell.length_a   1.000
_cell.length_b   1.000
_cell.length_c   1.000
_cell.angle_alpha   90.00
_cell.angle_beta   90.00
_cell.angle_gamma   90.00
#
_symmetry.space_group_name_H-M   'P 1'
#
loop_
_entity.id
_entity.type
_entity.pdbx_description
1 polymer ?
#
loop_
_entity_poly.entity_id
_entity_poly.type
_entity_poly.pdbx_seq_one_letter_code
_entity_poly.pdbx_strand_id
1 'polypeptide(L)'
;MKKITVKVLFVLLTISAIIPFAHSQESPSMAEPAERDKWPHWPLMVQEIPEDWPLKEEGPADSAPSGLYAGVASTDISPTYGIPLMMWGSAVHVESDGLDPSGMHARALVLSDGEQQFVMVDIDIVSIDRFDGLVERIAVRTGIPEENIRLAASHTHASPGVNTTKGPPGIDLHAYEPLVERHKNIIYDKISGVVLSAQTELRPVHMYGGQGTADINVNRRFRGEDGTEAVGINPDGFVDQELVVFRIDDASGKPYAVLFNYQAHPTILAYANTKISPDYVGMARHTVETALPGATALFFQGAAGDQGPIEGFTGDLDVAHRLGQILGHETAAIALGIDTVQRNRKFEGYMESTAYQAKQHWRVEGPRDQTLRSVRRIIEVPGRRIAPEDMRHLEEQLSAAREAAARYEEDDYSAPALQSRARLRRYSDRYDLWQGFINRTEPVMVELRALRIGELAIVSMPGEPFSRIGHAIKEASPFAFTMFAGYSSGVGRGYMPTAEEYDLGGYEVVGTRYGEGAAEEVIRVATEMLEELK
;
A
#
# COMPACT_ATOMS: atom_id res chain seq x y z
N MET A 1 28.60 -17.49 52.71
CA MET A 1 30.08 -17.35 52.87
C MET A 1 30.72 -17.44 51.49
N LYS A 2 31.65 -16.52 51.24
CA LYS A 2 32.52 -16.33 50.07
C LYS A 2 31.86 -15.84 48.79
N LYS A 3 31.85 -14.51 48.63
CA LYS A 3 31.79 -13.74 47.38
C LYS A 3 33.08 -14.03 46.60
N ILE A 4 32.92 -14.43 45.32
CA ILE A 4 34.03 -14.42 44.36
C ILE A 4 33.77 -13.23 43.42
N THR A 5 34.62 -12.20 43.57
CA THR A 5 34.67 -11.04 42.70
C THR A 5 35.62 -11.36 41.55
N VAL A 6 35.10 -11.49 40.32
CA VAL A 6 35.94 -11.59 39.12
C VAL A 6 36.19 -10.18 38.61
N LYS A 7 37.43 -9.73 38.72
CA LYS A 7 37.92 -8.51 38.06
C LYS A 7 38.24 -8.86 36.63
N VAL A 8 37.49 -8.31 35.68
CA VAL A 8 37.84 -8.32 34.27
C VAL A 8 38.78 -7.12 34.02
N LEU A 9 40.01 -7.43 33.69
CA LEU A 9 41.05 -6.46 33.34
C LEU A 9 40.90 -6.12 31.84
N PHE A 10 40.41 -4.92 31.50
CA PHE A 10 40.47 -4.38 30.16
C PHE A 10 41.90 -3.95 29.87
N VAL A 11 42.61 -4.66 29.01
CA VAL A 11 43.87 -4.23 28.41
C VAL A 11 43.53 -3.41 27.18
N LEU A 12 43.57 -2.10 27.27
CA LEU A 12 43.57 -1.17 26.14
C LEU A 12 44.97 -1.19 25.53
N LEU A 13 45.15 -1.88 24.42
CA LEU A 13 46.31 -1.75 23.54
C LEU A 13 46.09 -0.49 22.70
N THR A 14 46.59 0.66 23.14
CA THR A 14 46.83 1.83 22.31
C THR A 14 48.04 1.60 21.47
N ILE A 15 47.86 1.25 20.19
CA ILE A 15 48.94 1.35 19.21
C ILE A 15 49.02 2.81 18.78
N SER A 16 49.87 3.59 19.43
CA SER A 16 50.27 4.89 18.95
C SER A 16 51.31 4.69 17.83
N ALA A 17 50.83 4.67 16.61
CA ALA A 17 51.70 4.87 15.47
C ALA A 17 52.11 6.36 15.45
N ILE A 18 53.29 6.65 15.95
CA ILE A 18 53.93 7.95 15.78
C ILE A 18 54.36 8.02 14.30
N ILE A 19 53.54 8.68 13.50
CA ILE A 19 53.98 9.16 12.18
C ILE A 19 54.72 10.49 12.47
N PRO A 20 56.00 10.62 12.16
CA PRO A 20 56.66 11.90 12.28
C PRO A 20 56.03 12.89 11.30
N PHE A 21 55.44 13.95 11.80
CA PHE A 21 55.07 15.10 11.00
C PHE A 21 56.37 15.62 10.35
N ALA A 22 56.56 15.26 9.09
CA ALA A 22 57.49 15.96 8.25
C ALA A 22 57.01 17.40 8.09
N HIS A 23 57.90 18.33 8.30
CA HIS A 23 57.71 19.76 8.20
C HIS A 23 56.88 20.15 6.99
N SER A 24 55.98 21.10 7.23
CA SER A 24 55.26 21.88 6.26
C SER A 24 56.08 22.17 5.02
N GLN A 25 55.89 21.39 3.97
CA GLN A 25 56.08 21.93 2.65
C GLN A 25 54.89 22.87 2.43
N GLU A 26 55.20 24.13 2.27
CA GLU A 26 54.29 25.14 1.78
C GLU A 26 53.54 24.57 0.58
N SER A 27 52.24 24.65 0.61
CA SER A 27 51.39 24.36 -0.55
C SER A 27 52.00 25.12 -1.74
N PRO A 28 52.28 24.49 -2.86
CA PRO A 28 52.77 25.23 -4.02
C PRO A 28 51.78 26.36 -4.29
N SER A 29 52.24 27.60 -4.17
CA SER A 29 51.49 28.78 -4.53
C SER A 29 50.92 28.53 -5.91
N MET A 30 49.60 28.78 -6.10
CA MET A 30 49.04 28.75 -7.44
C MET A 30 49.92 29.61 -8.32
N ALA A 31 50.50 29.02 -9.34
CA ALA A 31 51.39 29.70 -10.28
C ALA A 31 50.74 31.00 -10.72
N GLU A 32 51.46 32.11 -10.63
CA GLU A 32 50.99 33.40 -11.09
C GLU A 32 50.52 33.32 -12.55
N PRO A 33 49.54 34.09 -12.99
CA PRO A 33 49.01 34.06 -14.37
C PRO A 33 50.06 34.09 -15.47
N ALA A 34 51.23 34.73 -15.20
CA ALA A 34 52.36 34.80 -16.15
C ALA A 34 53.07 33.47 -16.40
N GLU A 35 52.94 32.47 -15.56
CA GLU A 35 53.53 31.14 -15.78
C GLU A 35 52.62 30.21 -16.60
N ARG A 36 51.34 30.50 -16.71
CA ARG A 36 50.40 29.76 -17.58
C ARG A 36 50.75 29.90 -19.08
N ASP A 37 51.33 31.02 -19.48
CA ASP A 37 51.75 31.25 -20.88
C ASP A 37 52.93 30.39 -21.33
N LYS A 38 53.60 29.68 -20.41
CA LYS A 38 54.70 28.76 -20.71
C LYS A 38 54.28 27.31 -20.94
N TRP A 39 53.03 26.99 -20.64
CA TRP A 39 52.51 25.68 -21.00
C TRP A 39 52.29 25.66 -22.52
N PRO A 40 52.66 24.59 -23.22
CA PRO A 40 52.25 24.48 -24.61
C PRO A 40 50.76 24.68 -24.65
N HIS A 41 50.30 25.70 -25.38
CA HIS A 41 48.89 25.82 -25.72
C HIS A 41 48.56 24.55 -26.52
N TRP A 42 48.14 23.53 -25.79
CA TRP A 42 47.25 22.57 -26.41
C TRP A 42 46.11 23.44 -26.91
N PRO A 43 45.86 23.49 -28.23
CA PRO A 43 44.61 24.06 -28.64
C PRO A 43 43.60 23.33 -27.75
N LEU A 44 42.94 24.07 -26.89
CA LEU A 44 41.68 23.60 -26.39
C LEU A 44 40.95 23.23 -27.67
N MET A 45 41.02 21.95 -28.03
CA MET A 45 40.06 21.38 -28.92
C MET A 45 38.76 21.38 -28.15
N VAL A 46 38.29 22.57 -27.81
CA VAL A 46 36.86 22.85 -27.78
C VAL A 46 36.51 22.87 -29.27
N GLN A 47 36.73 21.76 -29.94
CA GLN A 47 35.83 21.41 -31.00
C GLN A 47 34.46 21.55 -30.34
N GLU A 48 33.67 22.50 -30.82
CA GLU A 48 32.28 22.56 -30.51
C GLU A 48 31.81 21.10 -30.50
N ILE A 49 31.30 20.63 -29.36
CA ILE A 49 30.77 19.27 -29.28
C ILE A 49 29.80 19.24 -30.44
N PRO A 50 30.02 18.41 -31.48
CA PRO A 50 29.13 18.39 -32.62
C PRO A 50 27.68 18.33 -32.11
N GLU A 51 26.78 19.08 -32.71
CA GLU A 51 25.37 19.10 -32.27
C GLU A 51 24.78 17.68 -32.19
N ASP A 52 25.37 16.74 -32.93
CA ASP A 52 25.02 15.33 -32.96
C ASP A 52 25.88 14.46 -32.01
N TRP A 53 26.64 15.08 -31.05
CA TRP A 53 27.37 14.30 -30.06
C TRP A 53 26.43 13.48 -29.18
N PRO A 54 26.72 12.18 -29.00
CA PRO A 54 25.75 11.23 -28.41
C PRO A 54 25.33 11.47 -26.97
N LEU A 55 25.83 12.48 -26.29
CA LEU A 55 25.44 12.84 -24.92
C LEU A 55 24.29 13.87 -24.85
N LYS A 56 23.90 14.49 -25.95
CA LYS A 56 22.56 15.08 -26.03
C LYS A 56 21.59 13.94 -26.32
N GLU A 57 20.98 13.38 -25.29
CA GLU A 57 19.68 12.79 -25.47
C GLU A 57 18.85 13.86 -26.18
N GLU A 58 18.49 13.63 -27.44
CA GLU A 58 17.33 14.33 -27.97
C GLU A 58 16.22 13.99 -26.97
N GLY A 59 15.78 14.98 -26.19
CA GLY A 59 14.58 14.86 -25.39
C GLY A 59 13.51 14.26 -26.31
N PRO A 60 12.55 13.49 -25.82
CA PRO A 60 11.59 12.82 -26.66
C PRO A 60 11.13 13.84 -27.70
N ALA A 61 11.48 13.58 -28.99
CA ALA A 61 10.96 14.36 -30.11
C ALA A 61 9.48 14.45 -29.84
N ASP A 62 8.88 15.65 -29.88
CA ASP A 62 7.46 15.88 -29.58
C ASP A 62 6.66 14.65 -29.97
N SER A 63 6.65 13.64 -29.07
CA SER A 63 5.95 12.39 -29.31
C SER A 63 4.50 12.82 -29.39
N ALA A 64 3.86 12.53 -30.50
CA ALA A 64 2.43 12.81 -30.67
C ALA A 64 1.72 12.45 -29.36
N PRO A 65 0.84 13.31 -28.83
CA PRO A 65 0.24 13.09 -27.52
C PRO A 65 -0.25 11.66 -27.46
N SER A 66 0.14 10.93 -26.43
CA SER A 66 -0.08 9.49 -26.28
C SER A 66 -1.56 9.08 -26.28
N GLY A 67 -2.47 10.04 -26.25
CA GLY A 67 -3.90 9.83 -26.01
C GLY A 67 -4.22 9.57 -24.52
N LEU A 68 -3.21 9.36 -23.67
CA LEU A 68 -3.40 9.19 -22.23
C LEU A 68 -3.03 10.49 -21.50
N TYR A 69 -3.92 10.91 -20.62
CA TYR A 69 -3.71 12.05 -19.72
C TYR A 69 -3.78 11.54 -18.28
N ALA A 70 -2.98 12.13 -17.42
CA ALA A 70 -3.06 11.91 -15.98
C ALA A 70 -2.98 13.22 -15.22
N GLY A 71 -3.70 13.28 -14.11
CA GLY A 71 -3.57 14.32 -13.11
C GLY A 71 -3.45 13.68 -11.73
N VAL A 72 -2.55 14.19 -10.89
CA VAL A 72 -2.31 13.64 -9.56
C VAL A 72 -2.27 14.77 -8.53
N ALA A 73 -2.88 14.50 -7.36
CA ALA A 73 -2.84 15.42 -6.23
C ALA A 73 -2.86 14.67 -4.91
N SER A 74 -2.34 15.30 -3.86
CA SER A 74 -2.30 14.76 -2.49
C SER A 74 -2.84 15.79 -1.51
N THR A 75 -3.50 15.32 -0.44
CA THR A 75 -3.95 16.16 0.67
C THR A 75 -3.72 15.45 1.99
N ASP A 76 -3.34 16.22 3.01
CA ASP A 76 -3.24 15.74 4.38
C ASP A 76 -4.65 15.57 4.97
N ILE A 77 -4.94 14.38 5.50
CA ILE A 77 -6.17 14.03 6.21
C ILE A 77 -5.94 13.72 7.69
N SER A 78 -4.77 14.08 8.21
CA SER A 78 -4.45 13.88 9.63
C SER A 78 -5.51 14.52 10.52
N PRO A 79 -5.99 13.81 11.56
CA PRO A 79 -6.97 14.35 12.50
C PRO A 79 -6.33 15.27 13.54
N THR A 80 -7.15 15.91 14.33
CA THR A 80 -6.71 16.58 15.55
C THR A 80 -6.42 15.56 16.65
N TYR A 81 -5.57 15.92 17.61
CA TYR A 81 -5.27 15.11 18.79
C TYR A 81 -6.53 14.78 19.60
N GLY A 82 -6.48 13.67 20.35
CA GLY A 82 -7.57 13.23 21.21
C GLY A 82 -8.69 12.48 20.50
N ILE A 83 -8.52 12.17 19.20
CA ILE A 83 -9.47 11.33 18.48
C ILE A 83 -9.30 9.85 18.90
N PRO A 84 -10.38 9.06 18.99
CA PRO A 84 -10.29 7.65 19.37
C PRO A 84 -9.50 6.80 18.38
N LEU A 85 -8.65 5.92 18.93
CA LEU A 85 -7.91 4.85 18.24
C LEU A 85 -8.44 3.47 18.64
N MET A 86 -9.71 3.19 18.42
CA MET A 86 -10.40 2.00 18.95
C MET A 86 -10.49 0.84 17.97
N MET A 87 -9.45 0.62 17.14
CA MET A 87 -9.43 -0.49 16.18
C MET A 87 -9.16 -1.85 16.84
N TRP A 88 -8.49 -1.87 17.99
CA TRP A 88 -8.08 -3.09 18.69
C TRP A 88 -8.91 -3.31 19.96
N GLY A 89 -9.54 -4.48 20.06
CA GLY A 89 -10.31 -4.83 21.25
C GLY A 89 -9.48 -5.01 22.54
N SER A 90 -8.15 -5.14 22.40
CA SER A 90 -7.17 -5.21 23.49
C SER A 90 -6.40 -3.90 23.73
N ALA A 91 -6.78 -2.81 23.07
CA ALA A 91 -6.17 -1.51 23.32
C ALA A 91 -6.40 -1.08 24.78
N VAL A 92 -5.34 -0.57 25.39
CA VAL A 92 -5.34 -0.09 26.80
C VAL A 92 -5.56 1.42 26.89
N HIS A 93 -5.80 2.08 25.77
CA HIS A 93 -6.04 3.50 25.64
C HIS A 93 -7.23 3.74 24.69
N VAL A 94 -7.88 4.88 24.83
CA VAL A 94 -8.98 5.30 23.94
C VAL A 94 -8.51 6.34 22.96
N GLU A 95 -7.84 7.38 23.45
CA GLU A 95 -7.42 8.54 22.67
C GLU A 95 -6.03 8.35 22.08
N SER A 96 -5.83 8.95 20.90
CA SER A 96 -4.50 9.11 20.34
C SER A 96 -3.73 10.21 21.10
N ASP A 97 -2.45 10.01 21.36
CA ASP A 97 -1.55 10.96 21.99
C ASP A 97 -0.54 11.59 21.03
N GLY A 98 -0.69 11.34 19.72
CA GLY A 98 0.18 11.94 18.71
C GLY A 98 -0.07 11.42 17.29
N LEU A 99 0.73 11.97 16.39
CA LEU A 99 0.74 11.62 14.97
C LEU A 99 2.11 11.08 14.58
N ASP A 100 2.12 10.13 13.67
CA ASP A 100 3.31 9.75 12.92
C ASP A 100 3.80 10.96 12.09
N PRO A 101 5.10 11.29 12.10
CA PRO A 101 5.64 12.37 11.28
C PRO A 101 5.35 12.26 9.78
N SER A 102 5.10 11.06 9.26
CA SER A 102 4.72 10.86 7.85
C SER A 102 3.32 11.37 7.51
N GLY A 103 2.47 11.65 8.53
CA GLY A 103 1.11 12.14 8.36
C GLY A 103 0.16 11.14 7.69
N MET A 104 -1.14 11.43 7.74
CA MET A 104 -2.19 10.66 7.05
C MET A 104 -2.57 11.38 5.77
N HIS A 105 -2.64 10.67 4.65
CA HIS A 105 -2.90 11.30 3.35
C HIS A 105 -4.03 10.63 2.59
N ALA A 106 -4.68 11.41 1.74
CA ALA A 106 -5.45 10.93 0.60
C ALA A 106 -4.77 11.40 -0.69
N ARG A 107 -4.50 10.48 -1.60
CA ARG A 107 -3.83 10.72 -2.87
C ARG A 107 -4.74 10.32 -4.01
N ALA A 108 -5.02 11.22 -4.93
CA ALA A 108 -5.89 11.01 -6.07
C ALA A 108 -5.10 10.97 -7.37
N LEU A 109 -5.41 10.01 -8.21
CA LEU A 109 -5.01 9.91 -9.60
C LEU A 109 -6.27 9.95 -10.47
N VAL A 110 -6.30 10.83 -11.46
CA VAL A 110 -7.30 10.85 -12.53
C VAL A 110 -6.61 10.47 -13.82
N LEU A 111 -7.10 9.44 -14.50
CA LEU A 111 -6.67 9.04 -15.85
C LEU A 111 -7.76 9.44 -16.86
N SER A 112 -7.35 9.84 -18.07
CA SER A 112 -8.28 10.19 -19.16
C SER A 112 -7.68 9.83 -20.51
N ASP A 113 -8.55 9.43 -21.45
CA ASP A 113 -8.24 9.28 -22.87
C ASP A 113 -8.76 10.48 -23.72
N GLY A 114 -9.27 11.51 -23.03
CA GLY A 114 -9.92 12.67 -23.64
C GLY A 114 -11.44 12.57 -23.72
N GLU A 115 -12.01 11.37 -23.63
CA GLU A 115 -13.46 11.10 -23.65
C GLU A 115 -13.96 10.65 -22.28
N GLN A 116 -13.25 9.71 -21.65
CA GLN A 116 -13.60 9.15 -20.36
C GLN A 116 -12.55 9.52 -19.30
N GLN A 117 -13.00 9.54 -18.05
CA GLN A 117 -12.12 9.76 -16.89
C GLN A 117 -12.34 8.67 -15.86
N PHE A 118 -11.24 8.21 -15.26
CA PHE A 118 -11.21 7.22 -14.18
C PHE A 118 -10.45 7.77 -12.98
N VAL A 119 -11.03 7.62 -11.81
CA VAL A 119 -10.47 8.10 -10.54
C VAL A 119 -10.01 6.93 -9.69
N MET A 120 -8.80 7.02 -9.17
CA MET A 120 -8.28 6.14 -8.12
C MET A 120 -7.82 7.00 -6.95
N VAL A 121 -8.33 6.71 -5.76
CA VAL A 121 -7.91 7.40 -4.53
C VAL A 121 -7.37 6.39 -3.54
N ASP A 122 -6.13 6.59 -3.13
CA ASP A 122 -5.45 5.88 -2.05
C ASP A 122 -5.60 6.71 -0.77
N ILE A 123 -6.17 6.12 0.29
CA ILE A 123 -6.57 6.81 1.50
C ILE A 123 -6.03 6.11 2.74
N ASP A 124 -5.36 6.83 3.62
CA ASP A 124 -4.84 6.31 4.89
C ASP A 124 -5.96 6.13 5.94
N ILE A 125 -6.75 5.10 5.74
CA ILE A 125 -7.82 4.66 6.64
C ILE A 125 -7.84 3.13 6.70
N VAL A 126 -8.54 2.58 7.69
CA VAL A 126 -8.67 1.12 7.82
C VAL A 126 -9.67 0.53 6.82
N SER A 127 -10.76 1.21 6.53
CA SER A 127 -11.83 0.70 5.66
C SER A 127 -12.59 1.83 4.99
N ILE A 128 -12.99 1.59 3.75
CA ILE A 128 -13.80 2.52 2.96
C ILE A 128 -15.31 2.27 3.10
N ASP A 129 -15.72 1.12 3.59
CA ASP A 129 -17.13 0.70 3.69
C ASP A 129 -18.00 1.52 4.65
N ARG A 130 -17.40 2.49 5.34
CA ARG A 130 -18.06 3.43 6.27
C ARG A 130 -18.15 4.86 5.74
N PHE A 131 -17.75 5.07 4.50
CA PHE A 131 -17.76 6.38 3.84
C PHE A 131 -18.92 6.50 2.83
N ASP A 132 -20.16 6.23 3.34
CA ASP A 132 -21.36 6.32 2.53
C ASP A 132 -21.52 7.71 1.89
N GLY A 133 -21.88 7.76 0.60
CA GLY A 133 -22.08 9.00 -0.14
C GLY A 133 -20.82 9.73 -0.58
N LEU A 134 -19.60 9.24 -0.24
CA LEU A 134 -18.37 9.90 -0.67
C LEU A 134 -18.14 9.78 -2.19
N VAL A 135 -18.44 8.62 -2.78
CA VAL A 135 -18.36 8.41 -4.24
C VAL A 135 -19.32 9.35 -4.96
N GLU A 136 -20.59 9.41 -4.53
CA GLU A 136 -21.61 10.33 -5.05
C GLU A 136 -21.14 11.80 -4.96
N ARG A 137 -20.58 12.19 -3.80
CA ARG A 137 -20.07 13.56 -3.60
C ARG A 137 -18.93 13.90 -4.58
N ILE A 138 -18.02 12.97 -4.87
CA ILE A 138 -16.97 13.13 -5.84
C ILE A 138 -17.58 13.25 -7.24
N ALA A 139 -18.50 12.36 -7.62
CA ALA A 139 -19.18 12.38 -8.91
C ALA A 139 -19.89 13.72 -9.18
N VAL A 140 -20.66 14.21 -8.21
CA VAL A 140 -21.35 15.52 -8.29
C VAL A 140 -20.35 16.66 -8.46
N ARG A 141 -19.20 16.61 -7.78
CA ARG A 141 -18.21 17.69 -7.79
C ARG A 141 -17.37 17.72 -9.06
N THR A 142 -17.08 16.56 -9.64
CA THR A 142 -16.15 16.41 -10.78
C THR A 142 -16.85 16.14 -12.11
N GLY A 143 -18.11 15.71 -12.09
CA GLY A 143 -18.84 15.23 -13.27
C GLY A 143 -18.39 13.83 -13.74
N ILE A 144 -17.50 13.14 -13.01
CA ILE A 144 -17.05 11.80 -13.34
C ILE A 144 -18.10 10.79 -12.85
N PRO A 145 -18.54 9.82 -13.68
CA PRO A 145 -19.51 8.82 -13.27
C PRO A 145 -19.04 7.98 -12.07
N GLU A 146 -19.96 7.60 -11.17
CA GLU A 146 -19.63 6.84 -9.95
C GLU A 146 -18.94 5.51 -10.25
N GLU A 147 -19.32 4.84 -11.33
CA GLU A 147 -18.71 3.59 -11.78
C GLU A 147 -17.23 3.73 -12.15
N ASN A 148 -16.78 4.94 -12.46
CA ASN A 148 -15.39 5.25 -12.79
C ASN A 148 -14.59 5.76 -11.58
N ILE A 149 -15.19 5.78 -10.39
CA ILE A 149 -14.53 6.24 -9.16
C ILE A 149 -14.21 5.04 -8.28
N ARG A 150 -12.91 4.80 -8.05
CA ARG A 150 -12.39 3.81 -7.11
C ARG A 150 -11.77 4.52 -5.92
N LEU A 151 -12.32 4.31 -4.73
CA LEU A 151 -11.69 4.67 -3.47
C LEU A 151 -11.08 3.42 -2.85
N ALA A 152 -9.93 3.52 -2.23
CA ALA A 152 -9.29 2.40 -1.56
C ALA A 152 -8.62 2.81 -0.26
N ALA A 153 -8.69 1.93 0.72
CA ALA A 153 -7.98 2.07 1.97
C ALA A 153 -6.57 1.50 1.86
N SER A 154 -5.57 2.17 2.43
CA SER A 154 -4.27 1.55 2.72
C SER A 154 -4.41 0.43 3.77
N HIS A 155 -5.51 0.45 4.50
CA HIS A 155 -5.90 -0.49 5.55
C HIS A 155 -5.08 -0.36 6.84
N THR A 156 -4.50 0.81 7.10
CA THR A 156 -3.79 1.03 8.37
C THR A 156 -4.72 0.87 9.58
N HIS A 157 -4.34 0.02 10.52
CA HIS A 157 -5.06 -0.18 11.77
C HIS A 157 -4.71 0.88 12.84
N ALA A 158 -3.84 1.82 12.53
CA ALA A 158 -3.51 2.98 13.35
C ALA A 158 -4.19 4.27 12.86
N SER A 159 -5.28 4.15 12.08
CA SER A 159 -6.13 5.26 11.68
C SER A 159 -7.18 5.59 12.73
N PRO A 160 -7.73 6.82 12.75
CA PRO A 160 -8.84 7.16 13.62
C PRO A 160 -10.06 6.28 13.39
N GLY A 161 -10.79 6.00 14.46
CA GLY A 161 -12.12 5.43 14.34
C GLY A 161 -13.08 6.41 13.67
N VAL A 162 -13.82 5.94 12.66
CA VAL A 162 -14.88 6.74 11.99
C VAL A 162 -16.29 6.38 12.48
N ASN A 163 -16.37 5.58 13.54
CA ASN A 163 -17.62 5.13 14.14
C ASN A 163 -17.45 4.93 15.64
N THR A 164 -18.29 5.60 16.43
CA THR A 164 -18.32 5.52 17.89
C THR A 164 -19.33 4.51 18.44
N THR A 165 -20.15 3.89 17.58
CA THR A 165 -21.24 3.03 18.01
C THR A 165 -20.81 1.66 18.54
N LYS A 166 -19.54 1.26 18.35
CA LYS A 166 -19.01 -0.04 18.77
C LYS A 166 -17.64 0.11 19.43
N GLY A 167 -17.62 0.69 20.62
CA GLY A 167 -16.46 0.62 21.51
C GLY A 167 -16.28 -0.78 22.11
N PRO A 168 -15.13 -1.07 22.75
CA PRO A 168 -15.00 -2.25 23.60
C PRO A 168 -16.09 -2.24 24.68
N PRO A 169 -16.64 -3.40 25.09
CA PRO A 169 -17.61 -3.46 26.17
C PRO A 169 -17.09 -2.74 27.43
N GLY A 170 -17.92 -1.87 28.00
CA GLY A 170 -17.57 -1.05 29.17
C GLY A 170 -16.85 0.27 28.87
N ILE A 171 -16.64 0.60 27.58
CA ILE A 171 -16.08 1.92 27.21
C ILE A 171 -17.15 2.69 26.42
N ASP A 172 -17.59 3.82 26.99
CA ASP A 172 -18.52 4.72 26.33
C ASP A 172 -17.79 5.65 25.36
N LEU A 173 -18.00 5.46 24.06
CA LEU A 173 -17.44 6.32 23.01
C LEU A 173 -18.38 7.44 22.56
N HIS A 174 -19.61 7.54 23.10
CA HIS A 174 -20.56 8.58 22.69
C HIS A 174 -20.04 9.99 22.89
N ALA A 175 -19.20 10.20 23.92
CA ALA A 175 -18.56 11.50 24.17
C ALA A 175 -17.68 11.97 23.00
N TYR A 176 -17.17 11.05 22.19
CA TYR A 176 -16.31 11.35 21.03
C TYR A 176 -17.08 11.52 19.72
N GLU A 177 -18.37 11.22 19.69
CA GLU A 177 -19.19 11.26 18.47
C GLU A 177 -19.11 12.61 17.74
N PRO A 178 -19.20 13.78 18.39
CA PRO A 178 -19.07 15.07 17.71
C PRO A 178 -17.68 15.27 17.07
N LEU A 179 -16.62 14.75 17.71
CA LEU A 179 -15.25 14.86 17.18
C LEU A 179 -15.05 13.96 15.96
N VAL A 180 -15.53 12.72 16.03
CA VAL A 180 -15.46 11.73 14.95
C VAL A 180 -16.27 12.19 13.73
N GLU A 181 -17.50 12.66 13.92
CA GLU A 181 -18.33 13.19 12.84
C GLU A 181 -17.72 14.43 12.17
N ARG A 182 -17.16 15.33 12.97
CA ARG A 182 -16.43 16.49 12.44
C ARG A 182 -15.25 16.06 11.58
N HIS A 183 -14.45 15.09 12.05
CA HIS A 183 -13.30 14.57 11.31
C HIS A 183 -13.75 13.91 10.00
N LYS A 184 -14.80 13.08 10.04
CA LYS A 184 -15.38 12.44 8.86
C LYS A 184 -15.79 13.47 7.81
N ASN A 185 -16.47 14.55 8.20
CA ASN A 185 -16.87 15.62 7.29
C ASN A 185 -15.66 16.34 6.66
N ILE A 186 -14.60 16.57 7.45
CA ILE A 186 -13.34 17.14 6.93
C ILE A 186 -12.71 16.20 5.89
N ILE A 187 -12.66 14.89 6.16
CA ILE A 187 -12.14 13.89 5.21
C ILE A 187 -12.95 13.93 3.90
N TYR A 188 -14.28 13.98 3.97
CA TYR A 188 -15.14 14.04 2.79
C TYR A 188 -14.84 15.27 1.92
N ASP A 189 -14.69 16.45 2.55
CA ASP A 189 -14.35 17.69 1.84
C ASP A 189 -12.94 17.61 1.21
N LYS A 190 -11.97 17.12 1.96
CA LYS A 190 -10.58 16.98 1.50
C LYS A 190 -10.46 15.98 0.35
N ILE A 191 -11.06 14.79 0.48
CA ILE A 191 -10.99 13.77 -0.58
C ILE A 191 -11.69 14.23 -1.85
N SER A 192 -12.90 14.78 -1.74
CA SER A 192 -13.58 15.31 -2.93
C SER A 192 -12.82 16.49 -3.55
N GLY A 193 -12.15 17.29 -2.73
CA GLY A 193 -11.29 18.40 -3.18
C GLY A 193 -10.03 17.94 -3.88
N VAL A 194 -9.35 16.92 -3.37
CA VAL A 194 -8.11 16.43 -3.97
C VAL A 194 -8.37 15.71 -5.31
N VAL A 195 -9.53 15.08 -5.49
CA VAL A 195 -9.93 14.52 -6.79
C VAL A 195 -10.14 15.63 -7.81
N LEU A 196 -10.84 16.70 -7.43
CA LEU A 196 -11.01 17.87 -8.30
C LEU A 196 -9.65 18.51 -8.65
N SER A 197 -8.73 18.63 -7.68
CA SER A 197 -7.38 19.12 -7.94
C SER A 197 -6.63 18.24 -8.93
N ALA A 198 -6.68 16.92 -8.77
CA ALA A 198 -6.08 15.99 -9.72
C ALA A 198 -6.72 16.12 -11.13
N GLN A 199 -8.04 16.27 -11.21
CA GLN A 199 -8.74 16.49 -12.48
C GLN A 199 -8.28 17.76 -13.19
N THR A 200 -8.02 18.86 -12.46
CA THR A 200 -7.55 20.13 -13.04
C THR A 200 -6.08 20.08 -13.49
N GLU A 201 -5.31 19.11 -13.00
CA GLU A 201 -3.89 18.90 -13.33
C GLU A 201 -3.67 17.91 -14.47
N LEU A 202 -4.73 17.49 -15.17
CA LEU A 202 -4.64 16.57 -16.31
C LEU A 202 -3.65 17.08 -17.36
N ARG A 203 -2.68 16.27 -17.71
CA ARG A 203 -1.65 16.54 -18.73
C ARG A 203 -1.32 15.29 -19.52
N PRO A 204 -0.80 15.38 -20.75
CA PRO A 204 -0.32 14.23 -21.50
C PRO A 204 0.77 13.48 -20.73
N VAL A 205 0.68 12.14 -20.68
CA VAL A 205 1.61 11.29 -19.94
C VAL A 205 1.92 10.02 -20.72
N HIS A 206 3.01 9.35 -20.30
CA HIS A 206 3.35 7.99 -20.69
C HIS A 206 3.35 7.10 -19.46
N MET A 207 2.79 5.89 -19.57
CA MET A 207 2.69 4.95 -18.47
C MET A 207 3.16 3.56 -18.88
N TYR A 208 3.94 2.91 -18.01
CA TYR A 208 4.29 1.51 -18.16
C TYR A 208 4.57 0.87 -16.80
N GLY A 209 4.70 -0.48 -16.80
CA GLY A 209 4.82 -1.27 -15.59
C GLY A 209 6.13 -2.03 -15.48
N GLY A 210 6.37 -2.51 -14.28
CA GLY A 210 7.42 -3.45 -13.92
C GLY A 210 7.00 -4.25 -12.69
N GLN A 211 7.71 -5.32 -12.41
CA GLN A 211 7.46 -6.15 -11.24
C GLN A 211 8.76 -6.63 -10.62
N GLY A 212 8.69 -6.98 -9.35
CA GLY A 212 9.75 -7.58 -8.56
C GLY A 212 9.18 -8.20 -7.30
N THR A 213 9.95 -8.25 -6.26
CA THR A 213 9.52 -8.80 -4.96
C THR A 213 9.95 -7.88 -3.83
N ALA A 214 9.21 -7.94 -2.71
CA ALA A 214 9.66 -7.39 -1.44
C ALA A 214 9.43 -8.43 -0.33
N ASP A 215 10.30 -8.42 0.68
CA ASP A 215 10.26 -9.40 1.77
C ASP A 215 9.89 -8.71 3.08
N ILE A 216 8.65 -8.19 3.15
CA ILE A 216 8.11 -7.58 4.36
C ILE A 216 6.81 -8.23 4.84
N ASN A 217 6.30 -9.25 4.13
CA ASN A 217 5.08 -9.96 4.50
C ASN A 217 5.32 -11.44 4.82
N VAL A 218 4.37 -12.03 5.53
CA VAL A 218 4.35 -13.43 5.90
C VAL A 218 2.88 -13.89 5.96
N ASN A 219 2.64 -15.19 5.75
CA ASN A 219 1.32 -15.74 6.04
C ASN A 219 1.04 -15.61 7.53
N ARG A 220 -0.09 -15.00 7.90
CA ARG A 220 -0.43 -14.69 9.30
C ARG A 220 -1.32 -15.71 9.99
N ARG A 221 -1.73 -16.77 9.29
CA ARG A 221 -2.63 -17.80 9.82
C ARG A 221 -1.82 -18.84 10.59
N PHE A 222 -1.42 -18.47 11.82
CA PHE A 222 -0.65 -19.34 12.72
C PHE A 222 -1.47 -20.59 13.08
N ARG A 223 -0.79 -21.75 13.08
CA ARG A 223 -1.37 -23.04 13.46
C ARG A 223 -0.60 -23.61 14.65
N GLY A 224 -1.27 -23.69 15.79
CA GLY A 224 -0.73 -24.33 16.98
C GLY A 224 -0.68 -25.86 16.84
N GLU A 225 0.22 -26.49 17.56
CA GLU A 225 0.31 -27.96 17.62
C GLU A 225 -0.97 -28.61 18.17
N ASP A 226 -1.75 -27.87 18.94
CA ASP A 226 -3.05 -28.28 19.49
C ASP A 226 -4.23 -28.05 18.53
N GLY A 227 -3.95 -27.64 17.30
CA GLY A 227 -4.97 -27.30 16.29
C GLY A 227 -5.58 -25.90 16.45
N THR A 228 -5.07 -25.08 17.37
CA THR A 228 -5.54 -23.69 17.51
C THR A 228 -5.12 -22.86 16.32
N GLU A 229 -6.08 -22.21 15.66
CA GLU A 229 -5.83 -21.18 14.65
C GLU A 229 -5.84 -19.80 15.31
N ALA A 230 -4.81 -19.01 15.03
CA ALA A 230 -4.68 -17.63 15.54
C ALA A 230 -3.99 -16.72 14.52
N VAL A 231 -4.16 -15.42 14.68
CA VAL A 231 -3.39 -14.44 13.90
C VAL A 231 -1.97 -14.39 14.47
N GLY A 232 -0.97 -14.71 13.64
CA GLY A 232 0.43 -14.82 14.05
C GLY A 232 1.36 -14.94 12.84
N ILE A 233 2.31 -15.87 12.89
CA ILE A 233 3.22 -16.19 11.80
C ILE A 233 3.07 -17.68 11.46
N ASN A 234 2.77 -17.99 10.21
CA ASN A 234 2.76 -19.34 9.67
C ASN A 234 3.90 -19.49 8.64
N PRO A 235 5.03 -20.07 9.01
CA PRO A 235 6.19 -20.21 8.13
C PRO A 235 5.94 -21.15 6.93
N ASP A 236 4.96 -22.05 7.04
CA ASP A 236 4.62 -23.02 6.00
C ASP A 236 3.45 -22.54 5.11
N GLY A 237 2.87 -21.38 5.42
CA GLY A 237 1.75 -20.80 4.68
C GLY A 237 2.20 -20.16 3.36
N PHE A 238 1.29 -20.09 2.40
CA PHE A 238 1.55 -19.38 1.15
C PHE A 238 1.79 -17.90 1.40
N VAL A 239 2.82 -17.33 0.77
CA VAL A 239 3.15 -15.89 0.81
C VAL A 239 3.24 -15.38 -0.61
N ASP A 240 2.50 -14.31 -0.93
CA ASP A 240 2.65 -13.58 -2.18
C ASP A 240 3.55 -12.37 -1.95
N GLN A 241 4.80 -12.45 -2.38
CA GLN A 241 5.81 -11.39 -2.24
C GLN A 241 5.91 -10.50 -3.49
N GLU A 242 5.05 -10.71 -4.48
CA GLU A 242 5.10 -9.96 -5.71
C GLU A 242 4.78 -8.47 -5.46
N LEU A 243 5.63 -7.62 -5.99
CA LEU A 243 5.52 -6.17 -6.00
C LEU A 243 5.34 -5.69 -7.44
N VAL A 244 4.16 -5.19 -7.77
CA VAL A 244 3.86 -4.63 -9.09
C VAL A 244 3.93 -3.11 -9.02
N VAL A 245 4.64 -2.50 -9.96
CA VAL A 245 4.88 -1.06 -9.99
C VAL A 245 4.51 -0.49 -11.34
N PHE A 246 3.71 0.57 -11.36
CA PHE A 246 3.43 1.35 -12.57
C PHE A 246 4.02 2.74 -12.40
N ARG A 247 4.78 3.18 -13.41
CA ARG A 247 5.36 4.51 -13.47
C ARG A 247 4.65 5.34 -14.52
N ILE A 248 4.36 6.58 -14.17
CA ILE A 248 3.79 7.60 -15.04
C ILE A 248 4.82 8.73 -15.17
N ASP A 249 5.22 9.03 -16.39
CA ASP A 249 6.05 10.18 -16.72
C ASP A 249 5.23 11.23 -17.46
N ASP A 250 5.56 12.50 -17.26
CA ASP A 250 5.02 13.57 -18.09
C ASP A 250 5.57 13.50 -19.53
N ALA A 251 5.04 14.34 -20.42
CA ALA A 251 5.46 14.36 -21.82
C ALA A 251 6.97 14.68 -22.01
N SER A 252 7.64 15.25 -21.00
CA SER A 252 9.09 15.49 -21.01
C SER A 252 9.91 14.31 -20.49
N GLY A 253 9.27 13.20 -20.08
CA GLY A 253 9.92 12.01 -19.53
C GLY A 253 10.30 12.14 -18.05
N LYS A 254 9.79 13.15 -17.34
CA LYS A 254 10.02 13.29 -15.89
C LYS A 254 9.00 12.47 -15.10
N PRO A 255 9.44 11.79 -14.01
CA PRO A 255 8.53 11.09 -13.13
C PRO A 255 7.42 12.00 -12.62
N TYR A 256 6.16 11.56 -12.75
CA TYR A 256 4.97 12.30 -12.33
C TYR A 256 4.16 11.56 -11.27
N ALA A 257 4.00 10.23 -11.43
CA ALA A 257 3.42 9.38 -10.39
C ALA A 257 4.01 7.98 -10.43
N VAL A 258 3.98 7.31 -9.28
CA VAL A 258 4.32 5.89 -9.13
C VAL A 258 3.18 5.21 -8.38
N LEU A 259 2.58 4.19 -8.99
CA LEU A 259 1.61 3.32 -8.35
C LEU A 259 2.34 2.04 -7.96
N PHE A 260 2.12 1.53 -6.75
CA PHE A 260 2.67 0.24 -6.35
C PHE A 260 1.65 -0.57 -5.57
N ASN A 261 1.66 -1.88 -5.83
CA ASN A 261 0.71 -2.85 -5.29
C ASN A 261 1.47 -3.93 -4.54
N TYR A 262 1.13 -4.11 -3.28
CA TYR A 262 1.75 -5.10 -2.40
C TYR A 262 0.73 -5.62 -1.38
N GLN A 263 0.92 -6.82 -0.86
CA GLN A 263 -0.01 -7.51 0.01
C GLN A 263 0.60 -7.79 1.40
N ALA A 264 0.49 -6.80 2.29
CA ALA A 264 0.79 -6.95 3.71
C ALA A 264 -0.22 -6.14 4.53
N HIS A 265 -0.84 -6.74 5.54
CA HIS A 265 -1.72 -6.01 6.46
C HIS A 265 -0.91 -4.94 7.23
N PRO A 266 -1.32 -3.68 7.25
CA PRO A 266 -0.63 -2.64 8.02
C PRO A 266 -1.00 -2.75 9.50
N THR A 267 -0.40 -3.74 10.18
CA THR A 267 -0.65 -4.12 11.57
C THR A 267 0.62 -4.21 12.40
N ILE A 268 1.68 -3.52 11.98
CA ILE A 268 2.91 -3.38 12.76
C ILE A 268 2.58 -2.61 14.05
N LEU A 269 1.81 -1.52 13.90
CA LEU A 269 1.31 -0.70 14.98
C LEU A 269 0.00 -1.28 15.51
N ALA A 270 0.09 -2.14 16.51
CA ALA A 270 -1.04 -2.85 17.09
C ALA A 270 -1.65 -2.11 18.29
N TYR A 271 -2.27 -2.89 19.18
CA TYR A 271 -3.00 -2.41 20.36
C TYR A 271 -2.14 -1.59 21.36
N ALA A 272 -0.82 -1.72 21.33
CA ALA A 272 0.09 -0.96 22.19
C ALA A 272 0.43 0.44 21.64
N ASN A 273 0.15 0.67 20.34
CA ASN A 273 0.41 1.96 19.71
C ASN A 273 -0.64 3.01 20.07
N THR A 274 -0.18 4.20 20.40
CA THR A 274 -1.02 5.36 20.74
C THR A 274 -0.99 6.47 19.68
N LYS A 275 -0.21 6.27 18.60
CA LYS A 275 -0.05 7.24 17.51
C LYS A 275 -0.98 6.94 16.36
N ILE A 276 -1.51 7.99 15.75
CA ILE A 276 -2.16 7.89 14.44
C ILE A 276 -1.07 7.80 13.39
N SER A 277 -1.14 6.80 12.52
CA SER A 277 -0.08 6.49 11.57
C SER A 277 -0.62 5.77 10.32
N PRO A 278 -0.04 6.02 9.14
CA PRO A 278 -0.26 5.17 7.96
C PRO A 278 0.48 3.83 8.03
N ASP A 279 1.07 3.46 9.19
CA ASP A 279 1.89 2.27 9.38
C ASP A 279 3.07 2.28 8.38
N TYR A 280 3.55 1.15 7.89
CA TYR A 280 4.66 1.05 6.92
C TYR A 280 4.39 1.79 5.59
N VAL A 281 3.12 1.96 5.20
CA VAL A 281 2.72 2.52 3.91
C VAL A 281 3.16 3.98 3.75
N GLY A 282 3.08 4.78 4.82
CA GLY A 282 3.51 6.18 4.79
C GLY A 282 4.99 6.33 4.43
N MET A 283 5.85 5.56 5.10
CA MET A 283 7.29 5.60 4.86
C MET A 283 7.66 4.98 3.50
N ALA A 284 6.91 3.95 3.03
CA ALA A 284 7.12 3.41 1.70
C ALA A 284 6.90 4.47 0.60
N ARG A 285 5.80 5.21 0.66
CA ARG A 285 5.53 6.33 -0.27
C ARG A 285 6.60 7.41 -0.18
N HIS A 286 6.96 7.83 1.03
CA HIS A 286 8.00 8.84 1.24
C HIS A 286 9.35 8.43 0.61
N THR A 287 9.73 7.17 0.75
CA THR A 287 10.97 6.62 0.16
C THR A 287 10.93 6.67 -1.36
N VAL A 288 9.80 6.27 -1.98
CA VAL A 288 9.61 6.36 -3.43
C VAL A 288 9.69 7.80 -3.92
N GLU A 289 8.98 8.73 -3.27
CA GLU A 289 8.97 10.16 -3.62
C GLU A 289 10.34 10.82 -3.47
N THR A 290 11.14 10.35 -2.50
CA THR A 290 12.53 10.80 -2.32
C THR A 290 13.43 10.28 -3.45
N ALA A 291 13.26 9.04 -3.90
CA ALA A 291 14.05 8.44 -4.95
C ALA A 291 13.67 8.95 -6.36
N LEU A 292 12.40 9.34 -6.57
CA LEU A 292 11.88 9.90 -7.83
C LEU A 292 11.30 11.29 -7.57
N PRO A 293 12.14 12.33 -7.45
CA PRO A 293 11.67 13.68 -7.15
C PRO A 293 10.68 14.21 -8.19
N GLY A 294 9.54 14.70 -7.70
CA GLY A 294 8.44 15.19 -8.53
C GLY A 294 7.33 14.17 -8.78
N ALA A 295 7.55 12.89 -8.48
CA ALA A 295 6.50 11.88 -8.51
C ALA A 295 5.67 11.89 -7.23
N THR A 296 4.36 11.65 -7.36
CA THR A 296 3.48 11.29 -6.23
C THR A 296 3.33 9.78 -6.19
N ALA A 297 3.59 9.17 -5.03
CA ALA A 297 3.46 7.72 -4.84
C ALA A 297 2.07 7.35 -4.32
N LEU A 298 1.39 6.39 -4.98
CA LEU A 298 0.11 5.82 -4.57
C LEU A 298 0.28 4.34 -4.24
N PHE A 299 -0.22 3.92 -3.09
CA PHE A 299 -0.21 2.52 -2.66
C PHE A 299 -1.56 1.87 -2.92
N PHE A 300 -1.54 0.68 -3.51
CA PHE A 300 -2.72 -0.15 -3.70
C PHE A 300 -2.57 -1.43 -2.90
N GLN A 301 -3.35 -1.54 -1.82
CA GLN A 301 -3.35 -2.73 -0.99
C GLN A 301 -3.78 -3.95 -1.81
N GLY A 302 -2.93 -4.97 -1.82
CA GLY A 302 -3.18 -6.22 -2.54
C GLY A 302 -4.14 -7.14 -1.80
N ALA A 303 -4.12 -8.42 -2.15
CA ALA A 303 -4.88 -9.46 -1.46
C ALA A 303 -4.16 -9.84 -0.16
N ALA A 304 -4.42 -9.12 0.92
CA ALA A 304 -3.69 -9.25 2.18
C ALA A 304 -4.52 -9.88 3.32
N GLY A 305 -5.65 -10.51 3.01
CA GLY A 305 -6.53 -11.08 4.03
C GLY A 305 -5.84 -12.08 4.96
N ASP A 306 -4.91 -12.86 4.43
CA ASP A 306 -4.09 -13.85 5.14
C ASP A 306 -2.61 -13.46 5.28
N GLN A 307 -2.24 -12.24 4.85
CA GLN A 307 -0.85 -11.77 4.90
C GLN A 307 -0.67 -10.70 5.98
N GLY A 308 0.30 -10.89 6.86
CA GLY A 308 0.75 -9.91 7.85
C GLY A 308 2.17 -9.42 7.57
N PRO A 309 2.63 -8.38 8.27
CA PRO A 309 4.03 -8.00 8.22
C PRO A 309 4.92 -9.03 8.95
N ILE A 310 6.17 -9.19 8.49
CA ILE A 310 7.14 -10.11 9.12
C ILE A 310 7.42 -9.77 10.59
N GLU A 311 7.25 -8.52 10.98
CA GLU A 311 7.34 -8.03 12.36
C GLU A 311 6.03 -7.31 12.71
N GLY A 312 4.96 -8.06 12.87
CA GLY A 312 3.64 -7.54 13.24
C GLY A 312 3.47 -7.34 14.74
N PHE A 313 2.49 -6.51 15.11
CA PHE A 313 2.01 -6.28 16.48
C PHE A 313 3.07 -5.74 17.47
N THR A 314 4.10 -5.06 16.97
CA THR A 314 5.17 -4.51 17.82
C THR A 314 4.75 -3.22 18.53
N GLY A 315 3.86 -2.43 17.94
CA GLY A 315 3.51 -1.09 18.43
C GLY A 315 4.63 -0.06 18.23
N ASP A 316 5.67 -0.39 17.47
CA ASP A 316 6.89 0.39 17.32
C ASP A 316 6.93 1.07 15.94
N LEU A 317 6.95 2.42 15.95
CA LEU A 317 7.05 3.24 14.74
C LEU A 317 8.36 3.00 13.96
N ASP A 318 9.47 2.74 14.65
CA ASP A 318 10.76 2.52 13.98
C ASP A 318 10.73 1.22 13.15
N VAL A 319 10.01 0.19 13.64
CA VAL A 319 9.78 -1.04 12.87
C VAL A 319 8.90 -0.75 11.64
N ALA A 320 7.81 -0.01 11.82
CA ALA A 320 6.93 0.36 10.71
C ALA A 320 7.69 1.19 9.64
N HIS A 321 8.47 2.17 10.07
CA HIS A 321 9.27 2.99 9.17
C HIS A 321 10.34 2.17 8.45
N ARG A 322 11.04 1.26 9.13
CA ARG A 322 12.06 0.40 8.53
C ARG A 322 11.47 -0.53 7.46
N LEU A 323 10.36 -1.22 7.76
CA LEU A 323 9.69 -2.08 6.78
C LEU A 323 9.12 -1.26 5.61
N GLY A 324 8.61 -0.06 5.88
CA GLY A 324 8.20 0.89 4.85
C GLY A 324 9.36 1.32 3.94
N GLN A 325 10.54 1.60 4.51
CA GLN A 325 11.74 1.91 3.71
C GLN A 325 12.15 0.74 2.83
N ILE A 326 12.12 -0.50 3.33
CA ILE A 326 12.45 -1.70 2.52
C ILE A 326 11.51 -1.75 1.32
N LEU A 327 10.19 -1.74 1.53
CA LEU A 327 9.21 -1.75 0.43
C LEU A 327 9.39 -0.57 -0.53
N GLY A 328 9.65 0.62 0.02
CA GLY A 328 9.84 1.84 -0.77
C GLY A 328 11.09 1.79 -1.65
N HIS A 329 12.21 1.24 -1.16
CA HIS A 329 13.44 1.08 -1.95
C HIS A 329 13.29 0.03 -3.06
N GLU A 330 12.64 -1.11 -2.80
CA GLU A 330 12.33 -2.09 -3.84
C GLU A 330 11.39 -1.49 -4.91
N THR A 331 10.35 -0.76 -4.49
CA THR A 331 9.47 -0.03 -5.40
C THR A 331 10.24 0.98 -6.25
N ALA A 332 11.11 1.77 -5.64
CA ALA A 332 11.91 2.78 -6.35
C ALA A 332 12.89 2.14 -7.34
N ALA A 333 13.54 1.03 -6.96
CA ALA A 333 14.46 0.31 -7.85
C ALA A 333 13.74 -0.21 -9.11
N ILE A 334 12.53 -0.78 -8.94
CA ILE A 334 11.70 -1.22 -10.07
C ILE A 334 11.28 0.00 -10.91
N ALA A 335 10.76 1.06 -10.28
CA ALA A 335 10.30 2.26 -10.97
C ALA A 335 11.39 2.94 -11.80
N LEU A 336 12.62 3.01 -11.29
CA LEU A 336 13.78 3.56 -12.01
C LEU A 336 14.15 2.73 -13.24
N GLY A 337 13.87 1.42 -13.23
CA GLY A 337 14.11 0.53 -14.36
C GLY A 337 13.03 0.55 -15.45
N ILE A 338 11.88 1.23 -15.22
CA ILE A 338 10.76 1.27 -16.17
C ILE A 338 11.00 2.32 -17.25
N ASP A 339 10.97 1.87 -18.51
CA ASP A 339 10.89 2.74 -19.70
C ASP A 339 9.40 2.94 -20.08
N THR A 340 8.86 4.14 -19.83
CA THR A 340 7.45 4.46 -20.12
C THR A 340 7.16 4.66 -21.61
N VAL A 341 8.20 4.79 -22.43
CA VAL A 341 8.17 4.85 -23.90
C VAL A 341 8.92 3.67 -24.50
N GLN A 342 8.60 3.32 -25.75
CA GLN A 342 9.41 2.32 -26.45
C GLN A 342 10.76 2.87 -26.84
N ARG A 343 11.83 2.16 -26.47
CA ARG A 343 13.20 2.51 -26.82
C ARG A 343 13.89 1.32 -27.47
N ASN A 344 14.74 1.59 -28.45
CA ASN A 344 15.59 0.58 -29.07
C ASN A 344 17.04 1.06 -29.20
N ARG A 345 18.00 0.14 -29.16
CA ARG A 345 19.41 0.46 -29.40
C ARG A 345 19.65 0.59 -30.90
N LYS A 346 20.15 1.74 -31.31
CA LYS A 346 20.58 1.99 -32.68
C LYS A 346 22.10 2.04 -32.74
N PHE A 347 22.70 1.20 -33.60
CA PHE A 347 24.10 1.25 -33.88
C PHE A 347 24.36 2.31 -34.98
N GLU A 348 25.26 3.27 -34.73
CA GLU A 348 25.58 4.39 -35.61
C GLU A 348 27.04 4.40 -36.09
N GLY A 349 27.73 3.27 -35.99
CA GLY A 349 29.10 3.12 -36.44
C GLY A 349 30.10 3.05 -35.30
N TYR A 350 31.37 3.33 -35.62
CA TYR A 350 32.48 3.26 -34.69
C TYR A 350 33.08 4.64 -34.45
N MET A 351 33.72 4.79 -33.32
CA MET A 351 34.49 5.97 -32.94
C MET A 351 35.89 5.56 -32.49
N GLU A 352 36.91 6.26 -33.02
CA GLU A 352 38.28 6.13 -32.55
C GLU A 352 38.42 6.87 -31.22
N SER A 353 39.00 6.20 -30.24
CA SER A 353 39.35 6.73 -28.93
C SER A 353 40.54 5.93 -28.40
N THR A 354 40.91 6.04 -27.10
CA THR A 354 41.87 5.14 -26.45
C THR A 354 41.50 3.67 -26.57
N ALA A 355 40.22 3.38 -26.73
CA ALA A 355 39.67 2.08 -27.15
C ALA A 355 38.75 2.30 -28.35
N TYR A 356 38.79 1.40 -29.34
CA TYR A 356 37.88 1.43 -30.47
C TYR A 356 36.44 1.17 -29.97
N GLN A 357 35.56 2.16 -30.07
CA GLN A 357 34.23 2.15 -29.43
C GLN A 357 33.13 2.05 -30.48
N ALA A 358 32.10 1.24 -30.18
CA ALA A 358 30.87 1.22 -30.94
C ALA A 358 29.94 2.33 -30.43
N LYS A 359 29.51 3.21 -31.34
CA LYS A 359 28.43 4.18 -31.05
C LYS A 359 27.09 3.46 -31.02
N GLN A 360 26.50 3.34 -29.86
CA GLN A 360 25.18 2.74 -29.67
C GLN A 360 24.36 3.65 -28.75
N HIS A 361 23.22 4.07 -29.24
CA HIS A 361 22.31 4.95 -28.50
C HIS A 361 20.95 4.31 -28.31
N TRP A 362 20.29 4.65 -27.20
CA TRP A 362 18.88 4.41 -27.04
C TRP A 362 18.11 5.49 -27.81
N ARG A 363 17.28 5.06 -28.75
CA ARG A 363 16.36 5.92 -29.50
C ARG A 363 14.94 5.64 -29.08
N VAL A 364 14.15 6.68 -28.84
CA VAL A 364 12.71 6.56 -28.66
C VAL A 364 12.09 6.16 -30.00
N GLU A 365 11.35 5.04 -30.02
CA GLU A 365 10.66 4.57 -31.22
C GLU A 365 9.22 5.10 -31.29
N GLY A 366 8.61 5.38 -30.14
CA GLY A 366 7.25 5.92 -30.06
C GLY A 366 6.61 5.66 -28.68
N PRO A 367 5.36 6.11 -28.52
CA PRO A 367 4.59 5.80 -27.33
C PRO A 367 4.24 4.30 -27.32
N ARG A 368 4.15 3.74 -26.12
CA ARG A 368 3.53 2.43 -25.91
C ARG A 368 2.02 2.52 -26.16
N ASP A 369 1.34 1.37 -26.26
CA ASP A 369 -0.14 1.34 -26.22
C ASP A 369 -0.62 1.98 -24.90
N GLN A 370 -1.52 2.94 -25.01
CA GLN A 370 -2.10 3.69 -23.89
C GLN A 370 -3.64 3.58 -23.89
N THR A 371 -4.19 2.57 -24.56
CA THR A 371 -5.64 2.32 -24.62
C THR A 371 -6.23 2.26 -23.22
N LEU A 372 -7.25 3.07 -22.93
CA LEU A 372 -7.94 3.12 -21.65
C LEU A 372 -9.33 2.48 -21.80
N ARG A 373 -9.58 1.36 -21.12
CA ARG A 373 -10.86 0.64 -21.15
C ARG A 373 -11.16 0.06 -19.78
N SER A 374 -12.43 -0.01 -19.41
CA SER A 374 -12.86 -0.61 -18.15
C SER A 374 -14.04 -1.55 -18.32
N VAL A 375 -14.13 -2.52 -17.42
CA VAL A 375 -15.27 -3.41 -17.24
C VAL A 375 -15.62 -3.45 -15.76
N ARG A 376 -16.91 -3.39 -15.46
CA ARG A 376 -17.47 -3.51 -14.11
C ARG A 376 -18.49 -4.62 -14.08
N ARG A 377 -18.42 -5.51 -13.10
CA ARG A 377 -19.43 -6.57 -12.88
C ARG A 377 -19.81 -6.63 -11.40
N ILE A 378 -21.09 -6.83 -11.13
CA ILE A 378 -21.58 -7.23 -9.82
C ILE A 378 -22.04 -8.67 -9.97
N ILE A 379 -21.41 -9.56 -9.22
CA ILE A 379 -21.62 -11.01 -9.33
C ILE A 379 -22.24 -11.58 -8.06
N GLU A 380 -22.96 -12.67 -8.22
CA GLU A 380 -23.46 -13.48 -7.12
C GLU A 380 -22.43 -14.55 -6.76
N VAL A 381 -22.05 -14.62 -5.48
CA VAL A 381 -21.17 -15.67 -4.97
C VAL A 381 -21.85 -16.42 -3.82
N PRO A 382 -21.45 -17.67 -3.52
CA PRO A 382 -21.98 -18.38 -2.36
C PRO A 382 -21.89 -17.56 -1.07
N GLY A 383 -23.00 -17.46 -0.34
CA GLY A 383 -23.06 -16.83 0.97
C GLY A 383 -22.72 -17.81 2.09
N ARG A 384 -22.15 -17.27 3.19
CA ARG A 384 -21.89 -18.07 4.40
C ARG A 384 -23.19 -18.62 4.94
N ARG A 385 -23.17 -19.91 5.28
CA ARG A 385 -24.26 -20.60 5.94
C ARG A 385 -23.78 -21.10 7.30
N ILE A 386 -24.54 -20.82 8.34
CA ILE A 386 -24.27 -21.26 9.71
C ILE A 386 -25.33 -22.27 10.10
N ALA A 387 -24.90 -23.43 10.58
CA ALA A 387 -25.81 -24.43 11.10
C ALA A 387 -26.38 -24.02 12.47
N PRO A 388 -27.63 -24.39 12.80
CA PRO A 388 -28.20 -24.03 14.09
C PRO A 388 -27.43 -24.56 15.30
N GLU A 389 -26.73 -25.70 15.16
CA GLU A 389 -25.86 -26.24 16.21
C GLU A 389 -24.65 -25.36 16.47
N ASP A 390 -24.01 -24.79 15.44
CA ASP A 390 -22.88 -23.88 15.58
C ASP A 390 -23.31 -22.60 16.30
N MET A 391 -24.52 -22.12 15.99
CA MET A 391 -25.08 -20.95 16.65
C MET A 391 -25.34 -21.19 18.14
N ARG A 392 -25.87 -22.37 18.51
CA ARG A 392 -26.06 -22.72 19.93
C ARG A 392 -24.73 -22.78 20.68
N HIS A 393 -23.71 -23.38 20.06
CA HIS A 393 -22.37 -23.42 20.67
C HIS A 393 -21.79 -22.01 20.87
N LEU A 394 -21.99 -21.12 19.91
CA LEU A 394 -21.59 -19.73 20.03
C LEU A 394 -22.35 -19.00 21.15
N GLU A 395 -23.65 -19.25 21.33
CA GLU A 395 -24.46 -18.70 22.42
C GLU A 395 -23.93 -19.12 23.80
N GLU A 396 -23.53 -20.39 23.96
CA GLU A 396 -22.88 -20.88 25.18
C GLU A 396 -21.55 -20.15 25.46
N GLN A 397 -20.71 -19.99 24.43
CA GLN A 397 -19.44 -19.26 24.54
C GLN A 397 -19.66 -17.78 24.90
N LEU A 398 -20.65 -17.14 24.29
CA LEU A 398 -21.00 -15.75 24.57
C LEU A 398 -21.52 -15.56 26.00
N SER A 399 -22.37 -16.49 26.49
CA SER A 399 -22.84 -16.47 27.87
C SER A 399 -21.67 -16.58 28.86
N ALA A 400 -20.78 -17.53 28.65
CA ALA A 400 -19.60 -17.71 29.50
C ALA A 400 -18.66 -16.46 29.46
N ALA A 401 -18.54 -15.82 28.30
CA ALA A 401 -17.74 -14.60 28.17
C ALA A 401 -18.38 -13.40 28.89
N ARG A 402 -19.72 -13.27 28.88
CA ARG A 402 -20.45 -12.25 29.65
C ARG A 402 -20.25 -12.44 31.15
N GLU A 403 -20.37 -13.67 31.65
CA GLU A 403 -20.15 -13.99 33.06
C GLU A 403 -18.70 -13.69 33.49
N ALA A 404 -17.71 -13.99 32.62
CA ALA A 404 -16.31 -13.70 32.90
C ALA A 404 -16.04 -12.19 32.94
N ALA A 405 -16.60 -11.42 32.01
CA ALA A 405 -16.42 -9.96 31.97
C ALA A 405 -17.12 -9.27 33.14
N ALA A 406 -18.28 -9.75 33.58
CA ALA A 406 -19.04 -9.22 34.70
C ALA A 406 -18.37 -9.37 36.09
N ARG A 407 -17.22 -10.06 36.16
CA ARG A 407 -16.42 -10.17 37.40
C ARG A 407 -15.56 -8.97 37.66
N TYR A 408 -15.42 -8.05 36.69
CA TYR A 408 -14.58 -6.88 36.75
C TYR A 408 -15.45 -5.61 36.74
N GLU A 409 -15.07 -4.60 37.55
CA GLU A 409 -15.70 -3.29 37.52
C GLU A 409 -15.48 -2.62 36.15
N GLU A 410 -16.38 -1.72 35.74
CA GLU A 410 -16.30 -1.05 34.43
C GLU A 410 -15.01 -0.26 34.22
N ASP A 411 -14.46 0.31 35.30
CA ASP A 411 -13.23 1.08 35.33
C ASP A 411 -11.97 0.26 35.68
N ASP A 412 -12.07 -1.09 35.73
CA ASP A 412 -10.91 -1.97 35.88
C ASP A 412 -10.20 -2.14 34.53
N TYR A 413 -9.04 -1.53 34.39
CA TYR A 413 -8.17 -1.63 33.22
C TYR A 413 -7.01 -2.61 33.41
N SER A 414 -7.11 -3.53 34.36
CA SER A 414 -6.15 -4.62 34.50
C SER A 414 -6.12 -5.53 33.26
N ALA A 415 -4.99 -6.14 32.98
CA ALA A 415 -4.85 -7.03 31.81
C ALA A 415 -5.90 -8.16 31.78
N PRO A 416 -6.26 -8.83 32.91
CA PRO A 416 -7.36 -9.83 32.91
C PRO A 416 -8.73 -9.23 32.57
N ALA A 417 -9.04 -8.01 33.07
CA ALA A 417 -10.30 -7.33 32.76
C ALA A 417 -10.39 -6.98 31.27
N LEU A 418 -9.34 -6.40 30.70
CA LEU A 418 -9.28 -6.05 29.28
C LEU A 418 -9.36 -7.29 28.39
N GLN A 419 -8.68 -8.39 28.73
CA GLN A 419 -8.77 -9.66 27.98
C GLN A 419 -10.19 -10.25 28.05
N SER A 420 -10.87 -10.17 29.20
CA SER A 420 -12.24 -10.63 29.34
C SER A 420 -13.22 -9.82 28.48
N ARG A 421 -13.07 -8.49 28.43
CA ARG A 421 -13.86 -7.61 27.57
C ARG A 421 -13.57 -7.85 26.08
N ALA A 422 -12.31 -8.02 25.71
CA ALA A 422 -11.93 -8.35 24.34
C ALA A 422 -12.54 -9.69 23.88
N ARG A 423 -12.56 -10.70 24.77
CA ARG A 423 -13.23 -11.98 24.51
C ARG A 423 -14.72 -11.82 24.36
N LEU A 424 -15.38 -11.07 25.25
CA LEU A 424 -16.80 -10.78 25.17
C LEU A 424 -17.15 -10.08 23.85
N ARG A 425 -16.39 -9.04 23.47
CA ARG A 425 -16.57 -8.34 22.20
C ARG A 425 -16.46 -9.29 21.02
N ARG A 426 -15.41 -10.12 20.97
CA ARG A 426 -15.20 -11.09 19.87
C ARG A 426 -16.38 -12.04 19.69
N TYR A 427 -16.94 -12.59 20.77
CA TYR A 427 -18.11 -13.46 20.68
C TYR A 427 -19.39 -12.71 20.38
N SER A 428 -19.57 -11.48 20.87
CA SER A 428 -20.71 -10.65 20.57
C SER A 428 -20.73 -10.26 19.08
N ASP A 429 -19.62 -9.76 18.54
CA ASP A 429 -19.51 -9.39 17.13
C ASP A 429 -19.74 -10.59 16.20
N ARG A 430 -19.25 -11.78 16.60
CA ARG A 430 -19.50 -13.04 15.88
C ARG A 430 -20.97 -13.42 15.92
N TYR A 431 -21.61 -13.33 17.08
CA TYR A 431 -23.02 -13.65 17.25
C TYR A 431 -23.90 -12.75 16.37
N ASP A 432 -23.68 -11.44 16.41
CA ASP A 432 -24.38 -10.47 15.58
C ASP A 432 -24.21 -10.76 14.08
N LEU A 433 -23.01 -11.13 13.67
CA LEU A 433 -22.70 -11.49 12.28
C LEU A 433 -23.42 -12.79 11.87
N TRP A 434 -23.31 -13.84 12.68
CA TRP A 434 -23.80 -15.18 12.36
C TRP A 434 -25.31 -15.29 12.40
N GLN A 435 -26.02 -14.47 13.19
CA GLN A 435 -27.48 -14.40 13.16
C GLN A 435 -28.03 -14.18 11.75
N GLY A 436 -27.35 -13.36 10.93
CA GLY A 436 -27.74 -13.13 9.54
C GLY A 436 -27.45 -14.29 8.58
N PHE A 437 -26.79 -15.37 9.06
CA PHE A 437 -26.32 -16.48 8.20
C PHE A 437 -26.94 -17.82 8.56
N ILE A 438 -27.78 -17.87 9.61
CA ILE A 438 -28.46 -19.12 10.01
C ILE A 438 -29.35 -19.59 8.87
N ASN A 439 -29.11 -20.81 8.39
CA ASN A 439 -29.83 -21.44 7.28
C ASN A 439 -29.91 -20.59 5.99
N ARG A 440 -29.01 -19.63 5.83
CA ARG A 440 -28.99 -18.76 4.65
C ARG A 440 -28.76 -19.59 3.39
N THR A 441 -29.53 -19.26 2.34
CA THR A 441 -29.40 -19.84 0.99
C THR A 441 -29.14 -18.78 -0.06
N GLU A 442 -29.34 -17.51 0.29
CA GLU A 442 -29.17 -16.39 -0.63
C GLU A 442 -27.68 -16.13 -0.91
N PRO A 443 -27.32 -15.84 -2.16
CA PRO A 443 -25.97 -15.44 -2.51
C PRO A 443 -25.60 -14.11 -1.90
N VAL A 444 -24.30 -13.80 -1.93
CA VAL A 444 -23.73 -12.50 -1.60
C VAL A 444 -23.27 -11.81 -2.86
N MET A 445 -23.56 -10.53 -2.97
CA MET A 445 -23.11 -9.73 -4.11
C MET A 445 -21.66 -9.26 -3.88
N VAL A 446 -20.84 -9.33 -4.93
CA VAL A 446 -19.48 -8.81 -4.96
C VAL A 446 -19.28 -8.01 -6.23
N GLU A 447 -18.72 -6.82 -6.10
CA GLU A 447 -18.37 -5.98 -7.23
C GLU A 447 -16.91 -6.19 -7.63
N LEU A 448 -16.69 -6.41 -8.92
CA LEU A 448 -15.37 -6.47 -9.54
C LEU A 448 -15.25 -5.35 -10.56
N ARG A 449 -14.09 -4.71 -10.59
CA ARG A 449 -13.73 -3.72 -11.60
C ARG A 449 -12.39 -4.10 -12.21
N ALA A 450 -12.28 -4.01 -13.52
CA ALA A 450 -11.03 -4.16 -14.23
C ALA A 450 -10.80 -2.93 -15.12
N LEU A 451 -9.60 -2.38 -15.08
CA LEU A 451 -9.17 -1.24 -15.88
C LEU A 451 -7.93 -1.66 -16.69
N ARG A 452 -8.01 -1.53 -18.02
CA ARG A 452 -6.88 -1.65 -18.93
C ARG A 452 -6.23 -0.29 -19.15
N ILE A 453 -4.91 -0.25 -19.16
CA ILE A 453 -4.10 0.91 -19.54
C ILE A 453 -2.99 0.39 -20.46
N GLY A 454 -3.28 0.33 -21.77
CA GLY A 454 -2.39 -0.29 -22.75
C GLY A 454 -2.10 -1.75 -22.46
N GLU A 455 -0.84 -2.06 -22.13
CA GLU A 455 -0.37 -3.41 -21.77
C GLU A 455 -0.51 -3.72 -20.27
N LEU A 456 -1.11 -2.81 -19.49
CA LEU A 456 -1.27 -2.91 -18.04
C LEU A 456 -2.73 -3.16 -17.68
N ALA A 457 -2.97 -3.81 -16.55
CA ALA A 457 -4.30 -3.95 -15.97
C ALA A 457 -4.32 -3.71 -14.46
N ILE A 458 -5.46 -3.24 -13.96
CA ILE A 458 -5.76 -3.15 -12.53
C ILE A 458 -7.11 -3.83 -12.30
N VAL A 459 -7.12 -4.91 -11.53
CA VAL A 459 -8.34 -5.54 -11.03
C VAL A 459 -8.57 -5.07 -9.60
N SER A 460 -9.78 -4.69 -9.27
CA SER A 460 -10.11 -4.28 -7.90
C SER A 460 -11.41 -4.87 -7.40
N MET A 461 -11.46 -5.13 -6.09
CA MET A 461 -12.64 -5.57 -5.37
C MET A 461 -12.70 -5.00 -3.95
N PRO A 462 -13.89 -4.90 -3.35
CA PRO A 462 -14.04 -4.57 -1.95
C PRO A 462 -13.68 -5.74 -1.04
N GLY A 463 -13.47 -5.45 0.26
CA GLY A 463 -13.17 -6.46 1.28
C GLY A 463 -11.70 -6.87 1.31
N GLU A 464 -11.44 -7.97 1.99
CA GLU A 464 -10.14 -8.46 2.40
C GLU A 464 -9.87 -9.86 1.82
N PRO A 465 -9.58 -9.94 0.50
CA PRO A 465 -9.32 -11.22 -0.18
C PRO A 465 -8.02 -11.86 0.33
N PHE A 466 -7.99 -13.20 0.36
CA PHE A 466 -6.77 -13.95 0.62
C PHE A 466 -5.79 -13.88 -0.55
N SER A 467 -4.51 -13.99 -0.25
CA SER A 467 -3.40 -13.78 -1.20
C SER A 467 -3.47 -14.67 -2.43
N ARG A 468 -3.91 -15.92 -2.29
CA ARG A 468 -4.09 -16.85 -3.42
C ARG A 468 -5.08 -16.33 -4.47
N ILE A 469 -6.07 -15.53 -4.07
CA ILE A 469 -7.05 -14.93 -5.01
C ILE A 469 -6.33 -13.93 -5.93
N GLY A 470 -5.63 -12.97 -5.34
CA GLY A 470 -4.88 -11.98 -6.10
C GLY A 470 -3.79 -12.60 -6.97
N HIS A 471 -3.05 -13.57 -6.42
CA HIS A 471 -2.02 -14.30 -7.13
C HIS A 471 -2.57 -15.03 -8.36
N ALA A 472 -3.65 -15.82 -8.20
CA ALA A 472 -4.27 -16.55 -9.31
C ALA A 472 -4.80 -15.62 -10.43
N ILE A 473 -5.37 -14.47 -10.09
CA ILE A 473 -5.82 -13.48 -11.07
C ILE A 473 -4.63 -12.86 -11.83
N LYS A 474 -3.54 -12.54 -11.13
CA LYS A 474 -2.32 -12.01 -11.77
C LYS A 474 -1.67 -13.03 -12.69
N GLU A 475 -1.55 -14.30 -12.26
CA GLU A 475 -1.01 -15.39 -13.10
C GLU A 475 -1.84 -15.67 -14.35
N ALA A 476 -3.18 -15.58 -14.25
CA ALA A 476 -4.08 -15.82 -15.38
C ALA A 476 -4.22 -14.60 -16.31
N SER A 477 -3.63 -13.47 -15.98
CA SER A 477 -3.80 -12.22 -16.73
C SER A 477 -3.11 -12.28 -18.11
N PRO A 478 -3.77 -11.82 -19.18
CA PRO A 478 -3.17 -11.70 -20.51
C PRO A 478 -2.30 -10.42 -20.66
N PHE A 479 -2.25 -9.55 -19.66
CA PHE A 479 -1.51 -8.30 -19.68
C PHE A 479 -0.08 -8.47 -19.18
N ALA A 480 0.83 -7.61 -19.64
CA ALA A 480 2.25 -7.67 -19.26
C ALA A 480 2.44 -7.53 -17.75
N PHE A 481 1.66 -6.62 -17.12
CA PHE A 481 1.67 -6.42 -15.68
C PHE A 481 0.24 -6.17 -15.19
N THR A 482 -0.13 -6.83 -14.10
CA THR A 482 -1.46 -6.72 -13.50
C THR A 482 -1.36 -6.45 -12.01
N MET A 483 -2.00 -5.36 -11.55
CA MET A 483 -2.23 -5.12 -10.14
C MET A 483 -3.55 -5.74 -9.72
N PHE A 484 -3.55 -6.44 -8.59
CA PHE A 484 -4.78 -6.83 -7.91
C PHE A 484 -4.93 -5.98 -6.64
N ALA A 485 -5.99 -5.20 -6.57
CA ALA A 485 -6.21 -4.20 -5.53
C ALA A 485 -7.51 -4.50 -4.75
N GLY A 486 -7.37 -5.07 -3.57
CA GLY A 486 -8.43 -5.24 -2.59
C GLY A 486 -8.82 -3.93 -1.91
N TYR A 487 -9.56 -4.02 -0.80
CA TYR A 487 -9.86 -2.90 0.11
C TYR A 487 -10.48 -1.68 -0.57
N SER A 488 -11.18 -1.91 -1.68
CA SER A 488 -11.75 -0.87 -2.54
C SER A 488 -13.22 -0.59 -2.22
N SER A 489 -13.72 0.57 -2.67
CA SER A 489 -15.15 0.88 -2.67
C SER A 489 -15.92 -0.06 -3.60
N GLY A 490 -17.18 -0.33 -3.28
CA GLY A 490 -18.07 -1.17 -4.07
C GLY A 490 -18.94 -2.08 -3.21
N VAL A 491 -19.66 -2.98 -3.88
CA VAL A 491 -20.52 -3.96 -3.21
C VAL A 491 -19.70 -5.16 -2.75
N GLY A 492 -19.74 -5.48 -1.47
CA GLY A 492 -18.96 -6.53 -0.81
C GLY A 492 -18.13 -5.99 0.35
N ARG A 493 -17.75 -6.84 1.30
CA ARG A 493 -16.93 -6.47 2.47
C ARG A 493 -16.51 -7.68 3.29
N GLY A 494 -15.45 -7.51 4.09
CA GLY A 494 -14.91 -8.53 4.98
C GLY A 494 -14.02 -9.54 4.27
N TYR A 495 -13.55 -10.53 5.02
CA TYR A 495 -12.61 -11.52 4.53
C TYR A 495 -13.21 -12.43 3.47
N MET A 496 -12.42 -12.77 2.44
CA MET A 496 -12.76 -13.79 1.45
C MET A 496 -11.66 -14.86 1.45
N PRO A 497 -11.84 -15.95 2.23
CA PRO A 497 -10.94 -17.10 2.20
C PRO A 497 -11.10 -17.92 0.93
N THR A 498 -10.06 -18.68 0.54
CA THR A 498 -10.16 -19.75 -0.46
C THR A 498 -10.79 -21.01 0.15
N ALA A 499 -11.27 -21.95 -0.68
CA ALA A 499 -12.08 -23.08 -0.22
C ALA A 499 -11.34 -23.96 0.83
N GLU A 500 -10.04 -24.19 0.65
CA GLU A 500 -9.21 -24.99 1.56
C GLU A 500 -9.07 -24.44 2.97
N GLU A 501 -9.36 -23.15 3.17
CA GLU A 501 -9.21 -22.50 4.47
C GLU A 501 -10.42 -22.67 5.39
N TYR A 502 -11.58 -23.08 4.84
CA TYR A 502 -12.81 -23.17 5.63
C TYR A 502 -12.75 -24.26 6.69
N ASP A 503 -12.17 -25.43 6.37
CA ASP A 503 -11.99 -26.55 7.32
C ASP A 503 -11.03 -26.19 8.45
N LEU A 504 -10.13 -25.23 8.21
CA LEU A 504 -9.13 -24.80 9.17
C LEU A 504 -9.66 -23.77 10.16
N GLY A 505 -10.74 -23.07 9.81
CA GLY A 505 -11.36 -22.07 10.68
C GLY A 505 -10.50 -20.80 10.85
N GLY A 506 -10.36 -20.33 12.10
CA GLY A 506 -9.57 -19.13 12.45
C GLY A 506 -10.34 -17.82 12.31
N TYR A 507 -9.68 -16.71 12.65
CA TYR A 507 -10.28 -15.37 12.76
C TYR A 507 -10.98 -14.92 11.47
N GLU A 508 -10.29 -15.03 10.35
CA GLU A 508 -10.76 -14.55 9.05
C GLU A 508 -11.93 -15.39 8.52
N VAL A 509 -11.84 -16.73 8.67
CA VAL A 509 -12.89 -17.67 8.25
C VAL A 509 -14.15 -17.52 9.10
N VAL A 510 -13.97 -17.34 10.41
CA VAL A 510 -15.08 -17.10 11.32
C VAL A 510 -15.79 -15.79 11.03
N GLY A 511 -15.03 -14.76 10.63
CA GLY A 511 -15.52 -13.42 10.31
C GLY A 511 -16.09 -13.26 8.90
N THR A 512 -15.93 -14.27 8.01
CA THR A 512 -16.40 -14.15 6.62
C THR A 512 -17.92 -14.25 6.48
N ARG A 513 -18.46 -13.55 5.49
CA ARG A 513 -19.84 -13.65 5.01
C ARG A 513 -19.99 -14.49 3.75
N TYR A 514 -18.86 -14.85 3.16
CA TYR A 514 -18.78 -15.65 1.93
C TYR A 514 -18.78 -17.15 2.27
N GLY A 515 -19.35 -17.96 1.40
CA GLY A 515 -19.30 -19.42 1.47
C GLY A 515 -18.18 -19.97 0.62
N GLU A 516 -17.91 -21.28 0.78
CA GLU A 516 -16.97 -22.01 -0.08
C GLU A 516 -17.35 -21.85 -1.56
N GLY A 517 -16.35 -21.70 -2.43
CA GLY A 517 -16.53 -21.44 -3.85
C GLY A 517 -16.64 -19.96 -4.24
N ALA A 518 -16.77 -19.04 -3.26
CA ALA A 518 -16.87 -17.61 -3.55
C ALA A 518 -15.57 -17.04 -4.14
N ALA A 519 -14.42 -17.46 -3.63
CA ALA A 519 -13.10 -17.04 -4.11
C ALA A 519 -12.85 -17.53 -5.54
N GLU A 520 -13.18 -18.78 -5.83
CA GLU A 520 -13.05 -19.41 -7.15
C GLU A 520 -13.91 -18.72 -8.21
N GLU A 521 -15.13 -18.31 -7.83
CA GLU A 521 -16.02 -17.55 -8.72
C GLU A 521 -15.46 -16.14 -9.00
N VAL A 522 -14.90 -15.47 -7.99
CA VAL A 522 -14.22 -14.17 -8.16
C VAL A 522 -13.02 -14.31 -9.11
N ILE A 523 -12.18 -15.33 -8.93
CA ILE A 523 -11.02 -15.58 -9.80
C ILE A 523 -11.49 -15.81 -11.25
N ARG A 524 -12.49 -16.67 -11.44
CA ARG A 524 -13.04 -16.98 -12.76
C ARG A 524 -13.54 -15.73 -13.49
N VAL A 525 -14.39 -14.95 -12.80
CA VAL A 525 -15.01 -13.76 -13.44
C VAL A 525 -13.97 -12.65 -13.65
N ALA A 526 -13.04 -12.44 -12.72
CA ALA A 526 -11.96 -11.45 -12.90
C ALA A 526 -11.08 -11.80 -14.12
N THR A 527 -10.75 -13.08 -14.30
CA THR A 527 -10.00 -13.56 -15.47
C THR A 527 -10.78 -13.32 -16.78
N GLU A 528 -12.08 -13.62 -16.81
CA GLU A 528 -12.93 -13.32 -17.96
C GLU A 528 -12.98 -11.81 -18.29
N MET A 529 -13.05 -10.95 -17.26
CA MET A 529 -13.01 -9.48 -17.45
C MET A 529 -11.67 -9.02 -18.05
N LEU A 530 -10.55 -9.62 -17.64
CA LEU A 530 -9.24 -9.32 -18.20
C LEU A 530 -9.13 -9.76 -19.67
N GLU A 531 -9.65 -10.94 -20.04
CA GLU A 531 -9.70 -11.40 -21.43
C GLU A 531 -10.62 -10.51 -22.31
N GLU A 532 -11.74 -10.02 -21.77
CA GLU A 532 -12.64 -9.08 -22.46
C GLU A 532 -11.95 -7.74 -22.77
N LEU A 533 -11.02 -7.32 -21.91
CA LEU A 533 -10.28 -6.06 -22.04
C LEU A 533 -9.09 -6.17 -23.01
N LYS A 534 -8.64 -7.37 -23.34
CA LYS A 534 -7.51 -7.60 -24.26
C LYS A 534 -7.85 -7.14 -25.67
#